data_a512522a13e89cf8283722cd0a61a3e5
#
_entry.id   a512522a13e89cf8283722cd0a61a3e5
#
_cell.length_a   1.000
_cell.length_b   1.000
_cell.length_c   1.000
_cell.angle_alpha   90.00
_cell.angle_beta   90.00
_cell.angle_gamma   90.00
#
_symmetry.space_group_name_H-M   'P 1'
#
loop_
_entity.id
_entity.type
_entity.pdbx_description
1 polymer ?
#
loop_
_entity_poly.entity_id
_entity_poly.type
_entity_poly.pdbx_seq_one_letter_code
_entity_poly.pdbx_strand_id
1 'polypeptide(L)'
;MKGKSMWTLSIDIGGTYIKSALIMDTQIREKRQIETPKTDKDNFILVLVELIRSYQQIEPIEFVGFSVPGAVKEASTVFFGGAVACLNEVNLKQEIEKHLPVRVFVENDAKAAVLGEASYGHLKGIENGAGIILGTGVGVGLLLDGQVRKGPHCQAGEVSFLIQDRGINGAESFVGINLSAVRLVKELAKLFQCEPEGPLVFDYLYQKEDEQAQTLYRTYCNQVAILCFNIQCLLDLDKIIIGGGISKQKRLTRDIQKNYEAIFSVSPMIEQTITKMTIEAAAFESEANLIGAAKGVRLNEISN
;
A
#
# COMPACT_ATOMS: atom_id res chain seq x y z
N MET A 1 19.44 -15.92 22.61
CA MET A 1 20.47 -15.14 21.89
C MET A 1 19.82 -13.88 21.39
N LYS A 2 20.25 -12.67 21.81
CA LYS A 2 19.80 -11.41 21.20
C LYS A 2 20.39 -11.40 19.80
N GLY A 3 19.57 -11.61 18.77
CA GLY A 3 20.01 -11.55 17.39
C GLY A 3 20.69 -10.21 17.12
N LYS A 4 21.88 -10.24 16.50
CA LYS A 4 22.51 -9.04 15.97
C LYS A 4 21.49 -8.30 15.11
N SER A 5 21.25 -7.05 15.41
CA SER A 5 20.46 -6.16 14.58
C SER A 5 21.15 -6.06 13.21
N MET A 6 20.54 -6.67 12.19
CA MET A 6 21.13 -6.76 10.86
C MET A 6 20.28 -5.97 9.88
N TRP A 7 20.91 -5.25 8.97
CA TRP A 7 20.24 -4.54 7.91
C TRP A 7 19.63 -5.52 6.91
N THR A 8 18.38 -5.30 6.57
CA THR A 8 17.66 -6.02 5.51
C THR A 8 17.52 -5.07 4.33
N LEU A 9 17.89 -5.51 3.13
CA LEU A 9 17.55 -4.75 1.93
C LEU A 9 16.07 -4.94 1.62
N SER A 10 15.35 -3.84 1.52
CA SER A 10 13.94 -3.85 1.12
C SER A 10 13.77 -3.18 -0.23
N ILE A 11 12.99 -3.80 -1.12
CA ILE A 11 12.75 -3.35 -2.49
C ILE A 11 11.25 -3.33 -2.74
N ASP A 12 10.71 -2.14 -3.04
CA ASP A 12 9.31 -1.92 -3.39
C ASP A 12 9.19 -1.72 -4.91
N ILE A 13 8.60 -2.69 -5.59
CA ILE A 13 8.46 -2.71 -7.05
C ILE A 13 7.11 -2.09 -7.41
N GLY A 14 7.12 -0.84 -7.85
CA GLY A 14 5.94 -0.17 -8.39
C GLY A 14 5.93 -0.14 -9.92
N GLY A 15 4.79 0.23 -10.51
CA GLY A 15 4.65 0.29 -11.97
C GLY A 15 5.48 1.40 -12.65
N THR A 16 5.85 2.45 -11.92
CA THR A 16 6.64 3.58 -12.45
C THR A 16 8.06 3.58 -11.91
N TYR A 17 8.23 3.26 -10.63
CA TYR A 17 9.52 3.29 -9.93
C TYR A 17 9.68 2.05 -9.07
N ILE A 18 10.92 1.59 -9.00
CA ILE A 18 11.41 0.66 -7.99
C ILE A 18 12.11 1.48 -6.91
N LYS A 19 11.63 1.38 -5.68
CA LYS A 19 12.26 2.01 -4.52
C LYS A 19 13.00 0.96 -3.71
N SER A 20 14.12 1.33 -3.12
CA SER A 20 14.91 0.42 -2.29
C SER A 20 15.57 1.16 -1.14
N ALA A 21 15.77 0.45 -0.04
CA ALA A 21 16.48 0.98 1.13
C ALA A 21 16.99 -0.15 2.03
N LEU A 22 17.99 0.16 2.84
CA LEU A 22 18.38 -0.66 3.97
C LEU A 22 17.48 -0.36 5.17
N ILE A 23 16.86 -1.39 5.71
CA ILE A 23 15.89 -1.30 6.81
C ILE A 23 16.40 -2.07 8.04
N MET A 24 16.33 -1.42 9.19
CA MET A 24 16.55 -2.04 10.49
C MET A 24 15.48 -1.52 11.46
N ASP A 25 14.48 -2.36 11.73
CA ASP A 25 13.24 -1.97 12.42
C ASP A 25 12.52 -0.81 11.71
N THR A 26 12.58 0.41 12.24
CA THR A 26 12.04 1.63 11.61
C THR A 26 13.12 2.54 11.04
N GLN A 27 14.38 2.17 11.18
CA GLN A 27 15.48 2.95 10.61
C GLN A 27 15.65 2.65 9.14
N ILE A 28 15.75 3.71 8.34
CA ILE A 28 15.88 3.64 6.88
C ILE A 28 17.18 4.34 6.46
N ARG A 29 18.03 3.64 5.71
CA ARG A 29 19.28 4.20 5.14
C ARG A 29 19.39 3.88 3.66
N GLU A 30 20.24 4.61 2.97
CA GLU A 30 20.61 4.35 1.57
C GLU A 30 19.40 4.24 0.65
N LYS A 31 18.44 5.16 0.81
CA LYS A 31 17.24 5.18 -0.06
C LYS A 31 17.64 5.47 -1.50
N ARG A 32 17.14 4.62 -2.42
CA ARG A 32 17.31 4.78 -3.85
C ARG A 32 15.99 4.58 -4.57
N GLN A 33 15.90 5.18 -5.75
CA GLN A 33 14.79 5.04 -6.65
C GLN A 33 15.32 4.94 -8.08
N ILE A 34 14.83 3.96 -8.83
CA ILE A 34 15.09 3.82 -10.26
C ILE A 34 13.77 3.69 -10.99
N GLU A 35 13.73 4.03 -12.27
CA GLU A 35 12.56 3.77 -13.10
C GLU A 35 12.32 2.27 -13.24
N THR A 36 11.05 1.85 -13.23
CA THR A 36 10.70 0.46 -13.43
C THR A 36 10.95 0.08 -14.89
N PRO A 37 11.86 -0.86 -15.16
CA PRO A 37 12.18 -1.24 -16.53
C PRO A 37 10.97 -1.85 -17.24
N LYS A 38 10.69 -1.39 -18.44
CA LYS A 38 9.69 -1.96 -19.34
C LYS A 38 10.37 -2.99 -20.25
N THR A 39 10.67 -4.16 -19.72
CA THR A 39 11.45 -5.19 -20.37
C THR A 39 10.86 -6.58 -20.09
N ASP A 40 11.45 -7.62 -20.68
CA ASP A 40 11.13 -9.01 -20.36
C ASP A 40 11.58 -9.41 -18.96
N LYS A 41 11.16 -10.59 -18.53
CA LYS A 41 11.43 -11.15 -17.20
C LYS A 41 12.93 -11.21 -16.90
N ASP A 42 13.71 -11.74 -17.83
CA ASP A 42 15.12 -12.06 -17.55
C ASP A 42 15.95 -10.79 -17.37
N ASN A 43 15.75 -9.79 -18.22
CA ASN A 43 16.36 -8.47 -18.06
C ASN A 43 15.88 -7.76 -16.79
N PHE A 44 14.60 -7.91 -16.44
CA PHE A 44 14.07 -7.34 -15.20
C PHE A 44 14.76 -7.95 -13.96
N ILE A 45 14.92 -9.27 -13.92
CA ILE A 45 15.63 -9.97 -12.85
C ILE A 45 17.09 -9.51 -12.76
N LEU A 46 17.77 -9.36 -13.89
CA LEU A 46 19.15 -8.85 -13.91
C LEU A 46 19.27 -7.44 -13.31
N VAL A 47 18.32 -6.54 -13.61
CA VAL A 47 18.29 -5.20 -12.98
C VAL A 47 18.15 -5.30 -11.46
N LEU A 48 17.29 -6.19 -10.95
CA LEU A 48 17.15 -6.39 -9.50
C LEU A 48 18.42 -6.98 -8.90
N VAL A 49 19.06 -7.93 -9.58
CA VAL A 49 20.34 -8.52 -9.13
C VAL A 49 21.44 -7.46 -9.04
N GLU A 50 21.55 -6.58 -10.05
CA GLU A 50 22.53 -5.48 -10.03
C GLU A 50 22.23 -4.47 -8.93
N LEU A 51 20.94 -4.15 -8.71
CA LEU A 51 20.53 -3.30 -7.60
C LEU A 51 20.96 -3.90 -6.25
N ILE A 52 20.71 -5.19 -6.01
CA ILE A 52 21.14 -5.88 -4.78
C ILE A 52 22.66 -5.86 -4.64
N ARG A 53 23.41 -6.18 -5.69
CA ARG A 53 24.88 -6.13 -5.70
C ARG A 53 25.41 -4.76 -5.33
N SER A 54 24.77 -3.70 -5.81
CA SER A 54 25.16 -2.32 -5.50
C SER A 54 25.03 -1.97 -4.00
N TYR A 55 24.08 -2.61 -3.29
CA TYR A 55 23.95 -2.49 -1.85
C TYR A 55 24.95 -3.37 -1.11
N GLN A 56 25.30 -4.54 -1.65
CA GLN A 56 26.33 -5.43 -1.09
C GLN A 56 27.73 -4.79 -1.07
N GLN A 57 27.97 -3.73 -1.87
CA GLN A 57 29.20 -2.94 -1.78
C GLN A 57 29.23 -2.01 -0.54
N ILE A 58 28.09 -1.76 0.08
CA ILE A 58 27.95 -0.84 1.23
C ILE A 58 27.83 -1.62 2.53
N GLU A 59 27.04 -2.68 2.53
CA GLU A 59 26.69 -3.49 3.72
C GLU A 59 26.57 -4.96 3.32
N PRO A 60 27.02 -5.92 4.14
CA PRO A 60 26.70 -7.33 3.92
C PRO A 60 25.18 -7.54 3.93
N ILE A 61 24.64 -8.01 2.81
CA ILE A 61 23.21 -8.29 2.65
C ILE A 61 22.99 -9.80 2.56
N GLU A 62 22.37 -10.35 3.60
CA GLU A 62 21.94 -11.75 3.62
C GLU A 62 20.44 -11.88 3.34
N PHE A 63 19.67 -10.80 3.54
CA PHE A 63 18.20 -10.79 3.48
C PHE A 63 17.69 -9.71 2.57
N VAL A 64 16.75 -10.09 1.69
CA VAL A 64 16.07 -9.18 0.77
C VAL A 64 14.57 -9.38 0.88
N GLY A 65 13.84 -8.31 1.25
CA GLY A 65 12.39 -8.25 1.26
C GLY A 65 11.87 -7.51 0.03
N PHE A 66 10.95 -8.13 -0.68
CA PHE A 66 10.26 -7.49 -1.80
C PHE A 66 8.81 -7.17 -1.45
N SER A 67 8.40 -5.94 -1.76
CA SER A 67 7.01 -5.52 -1.89
C SER A 67 6.68 -5.43 -3.38
N VAL A 68 5.62 -6.11 -3.82
CA VAL A 68 5.28 -6.22 -5.24
C VAL A 68 3.77 -6.02 -5.46
N PRO A 69 3.36 -5.55 -6.66
CA PRO A 69 1.95 -5.56 -7.03
C PRO A 69 1.47 -6.98 -7.28
N GLY A 70 0.15 -7.20 -7.14
CA GLY A 70 -0.49 -8.48 -7.40
C GLY A 70 -0.53 -9.44 -6.21
N ALA A 71 -1.01 -10.66 -6.44
CA ALA A 71 -1.10 -11.70 -5.42
C ALA A 71 0.23 -12.45 -5.28
N VAL A 72 0.65 -12.69 -4.04
CA VAL A 72 1.90 -13.42 -3.76
C VAL A 72 1.58 -14.73 -3.05
N LYS A 73 1.92 -15.86 -3.66
CA LYS A 73 1.79 -17.20 -3.09
C LYS A 73 3.11 -17.65 -2.48
N GLU A 74 3.03 -18.32 -1.34
CA GLU A 74 4.16 -18.96 -0.64
C GLU A 74 5.34 -18.00 -0.39
N ALA A 75 5.07 -16.69 -0.23
CA ALA A 75 6.06 -15.63 -0.08
C ALA A 75 7.15 -15.65 -1.17
N SER A 76 6.81 -16.04 -2.38
CA SER A 76 7.77 -16.30 -3.47
C SER A 76 7.25 -15.96 -4.87
N THR A 77 6.06 -16.45 -5.24
CA THR A 77 5.55 -16.38 -6.62
C THR A 77 4.51 -15.27 -6.76
N VAL A 78 4.74 -14.39 -7.73
CA VAL A 78 3.86 -13.26 -8.05
C VAL A 78 2.84 -13.69 -9.12
N PHE A 79 1.56 -13.39 -8.86
CA PHE A 79 0.47 -13.56 -9.80
C PHE A 79 -0.22 -12.22 -10.04
N PHE A 80 -0.63 -11.98 -11.28
CA PHE A 80 -1.32 -10.74 -11.64
C PHE A 80 -0.52 -9.48 -11.28
N GLY A 81 0.74 -9.44 -11.72
CA GLY A 81 1.72 -8.38 -11.40
C GLY A 81 1.29 -6.95 -11.79
N GLY A 82 0.03 -6.73 -12.20
CA GLY A 82 -0.53 -5.41 -12.46
C GLY A 82 0.29 -4.64 -13.48
N ALA A 83 0.81 -3.49 -13.07
CA ALA A 83 1.63 -2.63 -13.91
C ALA A 83 3.02 -3.20 -14.25
N VAL A 84 3.43 -4.31 -13.64
CA VAL A 84 4.72 -5.01 -13.87
C VAL A 84 4.44 -6.40 -14.41
N ALA A 85 3.88 -6.47 -15.62
CA ALA A 85 3.40 -7.69 -16.23
C ALA A 85 4.47 -8.79 -16.41
N CYS A 86 5.75 -8.42 -16.53
CA CYS A 86 6.87 -9.37 -16.65
C CYS A 86 7.08 -10.23 -15.39
N LEU A 87 6.48 -9.86 -14.25
CA LEU A 87 6.52 -10.65 -13.02
C LEU A 87 5.36 -11.65 -12.89
N ASN A 88 4.41 -11.67 -13.82
CA ASN A 88 3.30 -12.63 -13.73
C ASN A 88 3.79 -14.08 -13.79
N GLU A 89 3.34 -14.90 -12.81
CA GLU A 89 3.73 -16.31 -12.64
C GLU A 89 5.25 -16.52 -12.38
N VAL A 90 5.95 -15.47 -11.93
CA VAL A 90 7.38 -15.55 -11.63
C VAL A 90 7.59 -15.88 -10.16
N ASN A 91 8.35 -16.94 -9.88
CA ASN A 91 8.90 -17.19 -8.55
C ASN A 91 10.11 -16.27 -8.31
N LEU A 92 9.83 -15.04 -7.87
CA LEU A 92 10.84 -14.00 -7.69
C LEU A 92 11.93 -14.43 -6.69
N LYS A 93 11.55 -15.14 -5.64
CA LYS A 93 12.51 -15.71 -4.68
C LYS A 93 13.51 -16.61 -5.38
N GLN A 94 13.03 -17.62 -6.11
CA GLN A 94 13.89 -18.58 -6.80
C GLN A 94 14.77 -17.89 -7.85
N GLU A 95 14.23 -16.94 -8.60
CA GLU A 95 15.00 -16.23 -9.63
C GLU A 95 16.15 -15.42 -9.04
N ILE A 96 15.95 -14.70 -7.95
CA ILE A 96 17.01 -13.93 -7.28
C ILE A 96 18.04 -14.85 -6.60
N GLU A 97 17.57 -15.89 -5.89
CA GLU A 97 18.44 -16.81 -5.16
C GLU A 97 19.34 -17.66 -6.10
N LYS A 98 18.99 -17.82 -7.38
CA LYS A 98 19.89 -18.43 -8.39
C LYS A 98 21.14 -17.57 -8.66
N HIS A 99 21.03 -16.27 -8.54
CA HIS A 99 22.11 -15.33 -8.88
C HIS A 99 22.92 -14.85 -7.68
N LEU A 100 22.32 -14.87 -6.48
CA LEU A 100 22.90 -14.29 -5.28
C LEU A 100 22.67 -15.19 -4.05
N PRO A 101 23.65 -15.32 -3.15
CA PRO A 101 23.52 -16.07 -1.92
C PRO A 101 22.77 -15.25 -0.85
N VAL A 102 21.53 -14.90 -1.13
CA VAL A 102 20.63 -14.13 -0.24
C VAL A 102 19.37 -14.93 0.04
N ARG A 103 18.69 -14.64 1.15
CA ARG A 103 17.36 -15.16 1.45
C ARG A 103 16.31 -14.14 1.08
N VAL A 104 15.35 -14.55 0.27
CA VAL A 104 14.33 -13.67 -0.27
C VAL A 104 12.97 -13.95 0.35
N PHE A 105 12.26 -12.87 0.68
CA PHE A 105 10.85 -12.84 1.05
C PHE A 105 10.10 -11.91 0.10
N VAL A 106 8.93 -12.33 -0.35
CA VAL A 106 8.09 -11.53 -1.26
C VAL A 106 6.70 -11.38 -0.65
N GLU A 107 6.17 -10.16 -0.66
CA GLU A 107 4.80 -9.86 -0.20
C GLU A 107 4.12 -8.86 -1.15
N ASN A 108 2.79 -8.91 -1.19
CA ASN A 108 1.99 -7.88 -1.84
C ASN A 108 2.17 -6.52 -1.16
N ASP A 109 2.14 -5.44 -1.92
CA ASP A 109 2.40 -4.06 -1.48
C ASP A 109 1.48 -3.60 -0.33
N ALA A 110 0.17 -3.75 -0.45
CA ALA A 110 -0.76 -3.37 0.62
C ALA A 110 -0.61 -4.25 1.87
N LYS A 111 -0.34 -5.54 1.69
CA LYS A 111 -0.10 -6.46 2.80
C LYS A 111 1.24 -6.17 3.49
N ALA A 112 2.27 -5.84 2.73
CA ALA A 112 3.55 -5.39 3.28
C ALA A 112 3.37 -4.09 4.08
N ALA A 113 2.64 -3.10 3.55
CA ALA A 113 2.37 -1.87 4.28
C ALA A 113 1.68 -2.12 5.63
N VAL A 114 0.64 -2.96 5.65
CA VAL A 114 -0.06 -3.33 6.89
C VAL A 114 0.84 -4.09 7.85
N LEU A 115 1.71 -4.97 7.36
CA LEU A 115 2.68 -5.67 8.19
C LEU A 115 3.66 -4.70 8.87
N GLY A 116 4.13 -3.67 8.16
CA GLY A 116 4.96 -2.61 8.70
C GLY A 116 4.24 -1.81 9.79
N GLU A 117 3.02 -1.40 9.53
CA GLU A 117 2.18 -0.64 10.46
C GLU A 117 1.76 -1.45 11.70
N ALA A 118 1.45 -2.74 11.54
CA ALA A 118 1.16 -3.64 12.65
C ALA A 118 2.39 -3.92 13.53
N SER A 119 3.58 -3.90 12.93
CA SER A 119 4.82 -4.16 13.68
C SER A 119 5.32 -2.92 14.42
N TYR A 120 5.24 -1.75 13.83
CA TYR A 120 5.92 -0.56 14.33
C TYR A 120 5.12 0.74 14.26
N GLY A 121 3.98 0.77 13.53
CA GLY A 121 3.18 1.95 13.25
C GLY A 121 1.86 2.00 14.01
N HIS A 122 0.86 2.60 13.40
CA HIS A 122 -0.44 2.89 14.01
C HIS A 122 -1.36 1.68 14.14
N LEU A 123 -1.03 0.52 13.54
CA LEU A 123 -1.72 -0.74 13.79
C LEU A 123 -1.03 -1.61 14.86
N LYS A 124 0.03 -1.13 15.49
CA LYS A 124 0.71 -1.87 16.55
C LYS A 124 -0.21 -2.06 17.76
N GLY A 125 -0.39 -3.33 18.15
CA GLY A 125 -1.28 -3.72 19.26
C GLY A 125 -2.75 -3.75 18.89
N ILE A 126 -3.12 -3.52 17.63
CA ILE A 126 -4.46 -3.73 17.09
C ILE A 126 -4.57 -5.17 16.62
N GLU A 127 -5.64 -5.85 17.00
CA GLU A 127 -5.92 -7.23 16.56
C GLU A 127 -6.72 -7.24 15.25
N ASN A 128 -7.69 -6.35 15.10
CA ASN A 128 -8.53 -6.28 13.91
C ASN A 128 -8.47 -4.87 13.32
N GLY A 129 -7.77 -4.73 12.23
CA GLY A 129 -7.57 -3.46 11.54
C GLY A 129 -7.35 -3.63 10.05
N ALA A 130 -7.26 -2.52 9.34
CA ALA A 130 -6.92 -2.53 7.91
C ALA A 130 -6.07 -1.33 7.53
N GLY A 131 -5.31 -1.47 6.45
CA GLY A 131 -4.65 -0.36 5.77
C GLY A 131 -5.22 -0.22 4.37
N ILE A 132 -5.74 0.96 4.06
CA ILE A 132 -6.18 1.34 2.71
C ILE A 132 -5.07 2.17 2.08
N ILE A 133 -4.44 1.62 1.05
CA ILE A 133 -3.31 2.24 0.36
C ILE A 133 -3.82 2.91 -0.92
N LEU A 134 -3.85 4.23 -0.91
CA LEU A 134 -4.37 5.05 -2.00
C LEU A 134 -3.21 5.48 -2.91
N GLY A 135 -3.17 4.90 -4.10
CA GLY A 135 -2.13 5.13 -5.11
C GLY A 135 -2.70 5.22 -6.52
N THR A 136 -2.09 4.52 -7.48
CA THR A 136 -2.63 4.36 -8.84
C THR A 136 -3.96 3.61 -8.83
N GLY A 137 -4.09 2.60 -7.95
CA GLY A 137 -5.32 1.92 -7.59
C GLY A 137 -5.58 2.05 -6.10
N VAL A 138 -6.36 1.11 -5.54
CA VAL A 138 -6.67 1.01 -4.11
C VAL A 138 -6.28 -0.37 -3.61
N GLY A 139 -5.18 -0.46 -2.89
CA GLY A 139 -4.79 -1.70 -2.18
C GLY A 139 -5.36 -1.73 -0.77
N VAL A 140 -5.77 -2.90 -0.30
CA VAL A 140 -6.12 -3.08 1.11
C VAL A 140 -5.37 -4.27 1.69
N GLY A 141 -4.67 -4.02 2.78
CA GLY A 141 -4.19 -5.07 3.65
C GLY A 141 -5.13 -5.23 4.85
N LEU A 142 -5.46 -6.45 5.21
CA LEU A 142 -6.30 -6.78 6.36
C LEU A 142 -5.45 -7.38 7.47
N LEU A 143 -5.60 -6.84 8.68
CA LEU A 143 -5.07 -7.41 9.91
C LEU A 143 -6.24 -8.00 10.68
N LEU A 144 -6.32 -9.32 10.81
CA LEU A 144 -7.37 -10.02 11.53
C LEU A 144 -6.73 -10.99 12.52
N ASP A 145 -7.18 -10.96 13.76
CA ASP A 145 -6.60 -11.76 14.86
C ASP A 145 -5.09 -11.54 15.01
N GLY A 146 -4.64 -10.28 14.82
CA GLY A 146 -3.24 -9.87 14.89
C GLY A 146 -2.36 -10.36 13.72
N GLN A 147 -2.96 -10.94 12.67
CA GLN A 147 -2.24 -11.48 11.51
C GLN A 147 -2.69 -10.84 10.19
N VAL A 148 -1.74 -10.61 9.29
CA VAL A 148 -2.06 -10.15 7.94
C VAL A 148 -2.79 -11.26 7.16
N ARG A 149 -4.04 -11.00 6.81
CA ARG A 149 -4.91 -11.95 6.12
C ARG A 149 -4.58 -12.01 4.63
N LYS A 150 -4.20 -13.20 4.16
CA LYS A 150 -3.92 -13.45 2.73
C LYS A 150 -5.12 -14.03 1.98
N GLY A 151 -5.92 -14.86 2.64
CA GLY A 151 -6.97 -15.67 2.02
C GLY A 151 -6.41 -16.89 1.27
N PRO A 152 -7.28 -17.83 0.86
CA PRO A 152 -6.85 -19.09 0.21
C PRO A 152 -6.20 -18.89 -1.16
N HIS A 153 -6.54 -17.79 -1.84
CA HIS A 153 -5.98 -17.43 -3.15
C HIS A 153 -5.01 -16.24 -3.08
N CYS A 154 -4.60 -15.82 -1.86
CA CYS A 154 -3.78 -14.63 -1.60
C CYS A 154 -4.41 -13.32 -2.10
N GLN A 155 -5.73 -13.28 -2.27
CA GLN A 155 -6.50 -12.16 -2.85
C GLN A 155 -7.35 -11.42 -1.80
N ALA A 156 -7.21 -11.72 -0.51
CA ALA A 156 -7.90 -10.93 0.51
C ALA A 156 -7.46 -9.47 0.42
N GLY A 157 -8.43 -8.55 0.44
CA GLY A 157 -8.16 -7.11 0.32
C GLY A 157 -8.10 -6.56 -1.11
N GLU A 158 -8.43 -7.34 -2.15
CA GLU A 158 -8.50 -6.87 -3.55
C GLU A 158 -9.72 -5.97 -3.81
N VAL A 159 -9.86 -4.92 -3.01
CA VAL A 159 -11.00 -3.98 -3.07
C VAL A 159 -11.03 -3.14 -4.35
N SER A 160 -9.93 -3.07 -5.09
CA SER A 160 -9.90 -2.41 -6.40
C SER A 160 -10.97 -2.93 -7.36
N PHE A 161 -11.40 -4.19 -7.18
CA PHE A 161 -12.42 -4.84 -8.00
C PHE A 161 -13.82 -4.77 -7.41
N LEU A 162 -14.03 -4.09 -6.27
CA LEU A 162 -15.38 -3.85 -5.76
C LEU A 162 -16.13 -2.93 -6.71
N ILE A 163 -17.40 -3.27 -6.94
CA ILE A 163 -18.30 -2.45 -7.75
C ILE A 163 -18.88 -1.36 -6.86
N GLN A 164 -18.69 -0.12 -7.24
CA GLN A 164 -19.16 1.06 -6.50
C GLN A 164 -20.53 1.52 -6.98
N ASP A 165 -20.81 1.38 -8.27
CA ASP A 165 -22.06 1.82 -8.88
C ASP A 165 -23.11 0.71 -8.90
N ARG A 166 -24.39 1.08 -8.90
CA ARG A 166 -25.52 0.13 -9.03
C ARG A 166 -25.58 -0.55 -10.40
N GLY A 167 -24.97 0.06 -11.43
CA GLY A 167 -24.84 -0.49 -12.78
C GLY A 167 -23.39 -0.84 -13.06
N ILE A 168 -23.15 -1.91 -13.83
CA ILE A 168 -21.81 -2.26 -14.30
C ILE A 168 -21.59 -1.56 -15.65
N ASN A 169 -20.95 -0.38 -15.61
CA ASN A 169 -20.72 0.47 -16.78
C ASN A 169 -19.24 0.46 -17.22
N GLY A 170 -18.59 -0.72 -17.19
CA GLY A 170 -17.19 -0.87 -17.55
C GLY A 170 -16.26 -0.56 -16.37
N ALA A 171 -15.02 -0.20 -16.68
CA ALA A 171 -13.95 -0.01 -15.71
C ALA A 171 -14.22 1.10 -14.67
N GLU A 172 -15.02 2.11 -15.05
CA GLU A 172 -15.42 3.23 -14.17
C GLU A 172 -16.34 2.80 -13.01
N SER A 173 -16.87 1.57 -13.05
CA SER A 173 -17.69 1.05 -11.95
C SER A 173 -16.86 0.51 -10.79
N PHE A 174 -15.55 0.38 -10.95
CA PHE A 174 -14.67 -0.22 -9.95
C PHE A 174 -14.03 0.80 -9.02
N VAL A 175 -13.96 0.44 -7.73
CA VAL A 175 -13.31 1.23 -6.67
C VAL A 175 -11.88 1.63 -7.03
N GLY A 176 -11.10 0.71 -7.60
CA GLY A 176 -9.70 0.96 -7.91
C GLY A 176 -9.47 2.13 -8.88
N ILE A 177 -10.40 2.37 -9.80
CA ILE A 177 -10.33 3.50 -10.73
C ILE A 177 -10.90 4.77 -10.09
N ASN A 178 -12.07 4.66 -9.48
CA ASN A 178 -12.75 5.82 -8.91
C ASN A 178 -12.02 6.43 -7.71
N LEU A 179 -11.38 5.62 -6.89
CA LEU A 179 -10.62 6.07 -5.73
C LEU A 179 -9.11 6.14 -5.97
N SER A 180 -8.67 6.13 -7.22
CA SER A 180 -7.25 6.36 -7.56
C SER A 180 -6.83 7.77 -7.11
N ALA A 181 -5.85 7.83 -6.19
CA ALA A 181 -5.25 9.08 -5.76
C ALA A 181 -4.51 9.79 -6.89
N VAL A 182 -3.88 9.03 -7.77
CA VAL A 182 -3.19 9.56 -8.96
C VAL A 182 -4.21 10.20 -9.93
N ARG A 183 -5.39 9.60 -10.10
CA ARG A 183 -6.46 10.19 -10.90
C ARG A 183 -6.95 11.49 -10.28
N LEU A 184 -7.24 11.53 -8.98
CA LEU A 184 -7.65 12.74 -8.27
C LEU A 184 -6.65 13.89 -8.49
N VAL A 185 -5.36 13.62 -8.29
CA VAL A 185 -4.29 14.63 -8.49
C VAL A 185 -4.28 15.12 -9.93
N LYS A 186 -4.41 14.25 -10.93
CA LYS A 186 -4.45 14.63 -12.34
C LYS A 186 -5.67 15.47 -12.69
N GLU A 187 -6.83 15.14 -12.15
CA GLU A 187 -8.06 15.89 -12.41
C GLU A 187 -8.03 17.27 -11.75
N LEU A 188 -7.55 17.36 -10.51
CA LEU A 188 -7.35 18.65 -9.83
C LEU A 188 -6.29 19.50 -10.55
N ALA A 189 -5.17 18.90 -11.01
CA ALA A 189 -4.13 19.60 -11.76
C ALA A 189 -4.67 20.23 -13.06
N LYS A 190 -5.60 19.54 -13.75
CA LYS A 190 -6.28 20.10 -14.95
C LYS A 190 -7.11 21.33 -14.60
N LEU A 191 -7.87 21.29 -13.50
CA LEU A 191 -8.67 22.44 -13.04
C LEU A 191 -7.79 23.63 -12.68
N PHE A 192 -6.65 23.36 -12.02
CA PHE A 192 -5.71 24.41 -11.63
C PHE A 192 -4.72 24.83 -12.73
N GLN A 193 -4.71 24.13 -13.88
CA GLN A 193 -3.78 24.34 -14.99
C GLN A 193 -2.32 24.30 -14.53
N CYS A 194 -1.96 23.25 -13.74
CA CYS A 194 -0.62 23.05 -13.19
C CYS A 194 -0.12 21.62 -13.44
N GLU A 195 1.14 21.38 -13.13
CA GLU A 195 1.72 20.04 -13.17
C GLU A 195 1.04 19.10 -12.16
N PRO A 196 0.82 17.80 -12.50
CA PRO A 196 0.11 16.83 -11.66
C PRO A 196 0.99 16.30 -10.51
N GLU A 197 1.57 17.22 -9.74
CA GLU A 197 2.36 16.95 -8.56
C GLU A 197 1.50 17.08 -7.29
N GLY A 198 1.42 16.01 -6.49
CA GLY A 198 0.55 15.96 -5.32
C GLY A 198 0.70 17.17 -4.39
N PRO A 199 1.90 17.51 -3.88
CA PRO A 199 2.08 18.68 -3.01
C PRO A 199 1.56 19.97 -3.62
N LEU A 200 1.93 20.29 -4.85
CA LEU A 200 1.52 21.50 -5.57
C LEU A 200 -0.01 21.58 -5.73
N VAL A 201 -0.62 20.47 -6.15
CA VAL A 201 -2.06 20.39 -6.39
C VAL A 201 -2.85 20.59 -5.09
N PHE A 202 -2.40 19.98 -3.98
CA PHE A 202 -3.04 20.15 -2.69
C PHE A 202 -2.82 21.53 -2.08
N ASP A 203 -1.67 22.15 -2.31
CA ASP A 203 -1.46 23.55 -1.91
C ASP A 203 -2.47 24.47 -2.61
N TYR A 204 -2.69 24.30 -3.92
CA TYR A 204 -3.71 25.07 -4.64
C TYR A 204 -5.13 24.77 -4.15
N LEU A 205 -5.45 23.50 -3.90
CA LEU A 205 -6.75 23.10 -3.36
C LEU A 205 -7.06 23.76 -2.01
N TYR A 206 -6.07 23.98 -1.18
CA TYR A 206 -6.24 24.56 0.15
C TYR A 206 -6.22 26.10 0.15
N GLN A 207 -5.64 26.72 -0.88
CA GLN A 207 -5.49 28.17 -0.98
C GLN A 207 -6.52 28.82 -1.93
N LYS A 208 -6.96 28.10 -2.96
CA LYS A 208 -7.89 28.64 -3.97
C LYS A 208 -9.33 28.22 -3.66
N GLU A 209 -10.26 29.17 -3.78
CA GLU A 209 -11.69 28.93 -3.70
C GLU A 209 -12.25 28.51 -5.08
N ASP A 210 -11.82 27.34 -5.57
CA ASP A 210 -12.37 26.76 -6.79
C ASP A 210 -13.44 25.72 -6.41
N GLU A 211 -14.70 26.03 -6.69
CA GLU A 211 -15.82 25.19 -6.27
C GLU A 211 -15.84 23.82 -6.95
N GLN A 212 -15.37 23.72 -8.19
CA GLN A 212 -15.30 22.44 -8.90
C GLN A 212 -14.23 21.54 -8.27
N ALA A 213 -13.06 22.10 -7.99
CA ALA A 213 -11.98 21.38 -7.32
C ALA A 213 -12.38 20.96 -5.90
N GLN A 214 -13.03 21.83 -5.13
CA GLN A 214 -13.52 21.50 -3.80
C GLN A 214 -14.61 20.43 -3.84
N THR A 215 -15.48 20.43 -4.85
CA THR A 215 -16.51 19.41 -5.03
C THR A 215 -15.90 18.06 -5.38
N LEU A 216 -14.94 18.02 -6.31
CA LEU A 216 -14.22 16.80 -6.67
C LEU A 216 -13.51 16.19 -5.45
N TYR A 217 -12.81 17.01 -4.67
CA TYR A 217 -12.13 16.58 -3.46
C TYR A 217 -13.10 16.04 -2.39
N ARG A 218 -14.21 16.77 -2.12
CA ARG A 218 -15.23 16.33 -1.16
C ARG A 218 -15.85 15.00 -1.57
N THR A 219 -16.16 14.85 -2.86
CA THR A 219 -16.70 13.60 -3.41
C THR A 219 -15.73 12.44 -3.20
N TYR A 220 -14.45 12.65 -3.47
CA TYR A 220 -13.41 11.65 -3.24
C TYR A 220 -13.34 11.23 -1.76
N CYS A 221 -13.26 12.18 -0.83
CA CYS A 221 -13.22 11.90 0.60
C CYS A 221 -14.46 11.13 1.07
N ASN A 222 -15.66 11.50 0.56
CA ASN A 222 -16.90 10.80 0.88
C ASN A 222 -16.89 9.36 0.37
N GLN A 223 -16.43 9.12 -0.84
CA GLN A 223 -16.35 7.77 -1.41
C GLN A 223 -15.35 6.88 -0.68
N VAL A 224 -14.21 7.41 -0.25
CA VAL A 224 -13.26 6.66 0.61
C VAL A 224 -13.90 6.35 1.97
N ALA A 225 -14.64 7.29 2.55
CA ALA A 225 -15.37 7.06 3.80
C ALA A 225 -16.43 5.96 3.68
N ILE A 226 -17.16 5.92 2.55
CA ILE A 226 -18.12 4.83 2.23
C ILE A 226 -17.39 3.48 2.14
N LEU A 227 -16.22 3.42 1.49
CA LEU A 227 -15.42 2.19 1.45
C LEU A 227 -15.02 1.75 2.85
N CYS A 228 -14.55 2.68 3.70
CA CYS A 228 -14.23 2.38 5.10
C CYS A 228 -15.44 1.84 5.87
N PHE A 229 -16.61 2.45 5.69
CA PHE A 229 -17.85 2.01 6.33
C PHE A 229 -18.28 0.61 5.87
N ASN A 230 -18.20 0.32 4.58
CA ASN A 230 -18.52 -0.99 4.04
C ASN A 230 -17.58 -2.08 4.58
N ILE A 231 -16.28 -1.77 4.71
CA ILE A 231 -15.30 -2.67 5.31
C ILE A 231 -15.63 -2.89 6.80
N GLN A 232 -16.03 -1.83 7.53
CA GLN A 232 -16.46 -1.94 8.93
C GLN A 232 -17.66 -2.85 9.09
N CYS A 233 -18.67 -2.71 8.25
CA CYS A 233 -19.86 -3.56 8.28
C CYS A 233 -19.56 -5.04 8.03
N LEU A 234 -18.49 -5.35 7.31
CA LEU A 234 -18.10 -6.72 6.96
C LEU A 234 -17.17 -7.38 7.99
N LEU A 235 -16.30 -6.59 8.64
CA LEU A 235 -15.14 -7.11 9.36
C LEU A 235 -15.09 -6.70 10.84
N ASP A 236 -15.88 -5.71 11.26
CA ASP A 236 -15.90 -5.20 12.65
C ASP A 236 -14.48 -4.85 13.17
N LEU A 237 -13.87 -3.86 12.56
CA LEU A 237 -12.49 -3.47 12.84
C LEU A 237 -12.39 -2.42 13.95
N ASP A 238 -11.29 -2.42 14.68
CA ASP A 238 -10.94 -1.36 15.64
C ASP A 238 -10.42 -0.09 14.95
N LYS A 239 -9.67 -0.25 13.84
CA LYS A 239 -8.96 0.83 13.17
C LYS A 239 -8.73 0.59 11.68
N ILE A 240 -8.85 1.67 10.92
CA ILE A 240 -8.34 1.73 9.54
C ILE A 240 -7.25 2.81 9.45
N ILE A 241 -6.15 2.51 8.76
CA ILE A 241 -5.15 3.50 8.38
C ILE A 241 -5.24 3.79 6.89
N ILE A 242 -5.02 5.06 6.54
CA ILE A 242 -4.93 5.53 5.15
C ILE A 242 -3.46 5.71 4.81
N GLY A 243 -2.97 4.92 3.86
CA GLY A 243 -1.58 4.94 3.37
C GLY A 243 -1.47 5.40 1.92
N GLY A 244 -0.26 5.30 1.37
CA GLY A 244 0.10 5.81 0.05
C GLY A 244 0.56 7.26 0.07
N GLY A 245 1.08 7.75 -1.06
CA GLY A 245 1.66 9.09 -1.14
C GLY A 245 0.71 10.23 -0.77
N ILE A 246 -0.59 10.06 -0.99
CA ILE A 246 -1.63 11.05 -0.70
C ILE A 246 -1.88 11.21 0.82
N SER A 247 -1.54 10.21 1.63
CA SER A 247 -1.76 10.24 3.09
C SER A 247 -0.89 11.28 3.81
N LYS A 248 0.14 11.82 3.15
CA LYS A 248 0.91 12.99 3.61
C LYS A 248 0.03 14.22 3.81
N GLN A 249 -1.11 14.28 3.14
CA GLN A 249 -2.10 15.35 3.26
C GLN A 249 -2.97 15.12 4.51
N LYS A 250 -2.53 15.62 5.66
CA LYS A 250 -3.22 15.43 6.95
C LYS A 250 -4.70 15.85 6.93
N ARG A 251 -5.05 16.86 6.12
CA ARG A 251 -6.44 17.29 5.93
C ARG A 251 -7.29 16.21 5.27
N LEU A 252 -6.72 15.48 4.29
CA LEU A 252 -7.43 14.41 3.59
C LEU A 252 -7.96 13.35 4.58
N THR A 253 -7.10 12.80 5.41
CA THR A 253 -7.49 11.75 6.36
C THR A 253 -8.51 12.27 7.37
N ARG A 254 -8.37 13.51 7.85
CA ARG A 254 -9.35 14.17 8.71
C ARG A 254 -10.71 14.32 8.03
N ASP A 255 -10.74 14.71 6.77
CA ASP A 255 -11.98 14.90 6.02
C ASP A 255 -12.63 13.54 5.70
N ILE A 256 -11.86 12.48 5.45
CA ILE A 256 -12.36 11.10 5.35
C ILE A 256 -13.00 10.66 6.68
N GLN A 257 -12.34 10.86 7.83
CA GLN A 257 -12.88 10.53 9.15
C GLN A 257 -14.20 11.27 9.40
N LYS A 258 -14.29 12.56 9.10
CA LYS A 258 -15.54 13.34 9.24
C LYS A 258 -16.67 12.81 8.39
N ASN A 259 -16.39 12.46 7.13
CA ASN A 259 -17.40 11.89 6.24
C ASN A 259 -17.84 10.50 6.73
N TYR A 260 -16.92 9.69 7.24
CA TYR A 260 -17.23 8.41 7.87
C TYR A 260 -18.17 8.57 9.09
N GLU A 261 -17.86 9.50 9.99
CA GLU A 261 -18.70 9.80 11.15
C GLU A 261 -20.10 10.31 10.74
N ALA A 262 -20.19 11.07 9.68
CA ALA A 262 -21.48 11.58 9.16
C ALA A 262 -22.41 10.45 8.68
N ILE A 263 -21.89 9.30 8.24
CA ILE A 263 -22.71 8.15 7.84
C ILE A 263 -23.57 7.65 9.01
N PHE A 264 -23.05 7.69 10.22
CA PHE A 264 -23.78 7.23 11.42
C PHE A 264 -24.99 8.11 11.74
N SER A 265 -24.94 9.38 11.35
CA SER A 265 -26.06 10.32 11.55
C SER A 265 -27.21 10.13 10.55
N VAL A 266 -27.04 9.27 9.51
CA VAL A 266 -28.08 9.00 8.51
C VAL A 266 -29.26 8.25 9.10
N SER A 267 -28.99 7.35 10.07
CA SER A 267 -30.03 6.56 10.72
C SER A 267 -29.63 6.16 12.14
N PRO A 268 -30.51 6.33 13.14
CA PRO A 268 -30.27 5.85 14.49
C PRO A 268 -29.97 4.33 14.56
N MET A 269 -30.50 3.56 13.62
CA MET A 269 -30.25 2.12 13.55
C MET A 269 -28.76 1.81 13.26
N ILE A 270 -28.12 2.61 12.40
CA ILE A 270 -26.68 2.45 12.11
C ILE A 270 -25.88 2.70 13.38
N GLU A 271 -26.16 3.79 14.09
CA GLU A 271 -25.46 4.15 15.32
C GLU A 271 -25.62 3.13 16.45
N GLN A 272 -26.76 2.46 16.49
CA GLN A 272 -27.03 1.40 17.47
C GLN A 272 -26.40 0.03 17.12
N THR A 273 -26.15 -0.21 15.84
CA THR A 273 -25.73 -1.55 15.34
C THR A 273 -24.25 -1.63 15.02
N ILE A 274 -23.65 -0.55 14.50
CA ILE A 274 -22.27 -0.54 14.01
C ILE A 274 -21.41 0.31 14.95
N THR A 275 -20.34 -0.28 15.46
CA THR A 275 -19.36 0.45 16.26
C THR A 275 -18.51 1.36 15.38
N LYS A 276 -18.32 2.61 15.82
CA LYS A 276 -17.43 3.56 15.14
C LYS A 276 -15.98 3.16 15.36
N MET A 277 -15.22 3.04 14.28
CA MET A 277 -13.77 2.85 14.35
C MET A 277 -13.00 4.15 14.12
N THR A 278 -11.72 4.15 14.40
CA THR A 278 -10.82 5.26 14.11
C THR A 278 -10.23 5.12 12.70
N ILE A 279 -10.20 6.24 11.95
CA ILE A 279 -9.50 6.35 10.67
C ILE A 279 -8.39 7.37 10.83
N GLU A 280 -7.14 6.99 10.59
CA GLU A 280 -5.98 7.88 10.70
C GLU A 280 -4.96 7.63 9.58
N ALA A 281 -4.01 8.56 9.40
CA ALA A 281 -2.96 8.37 8.41
C ALA A 281 -2.00 7.25 8.86
N ALA A 282 -1.42 6.54 7.90
CA ALA A 282 -0.36 5.58 8.16
C ALA A 282 0.86 6.28 8.78
N ALA A 283 1.52 5.65 9.76
CA ALA A 283 2.69 6.21 10.44
C ALA A 283 3.89 6.35 9.49
N PHE A 284 4.04 5.42 8.57
CA PHE A 284 5.19 5.35 7.65
C PHE A 284 4.87 5.82 6.23
N GLU A 285 3.65 6.31 6.00
CA GLU A 285 3.25 6.93 4.72
C GLU A 285 3.62 6.05 3.49
N SER A 286 4.51 6.58 2.62
CA SER A 286 4.98 5.88 1.41
C SER A 286 6.11 4.86 1.67
N GLU A 287 6.55 4.68 2.92
CA GLU A 287 7.65 3.80 3.30
C GLU A 287 7.19 2.55 4.05
N ALA A 288 5.89 2.47 4.35
CA ALA A 288 5.28 1.34 5.03
C ALA A 288 5.57 0.00 4.34
N ASN A 289 5.55 -0.01 3.00
CA ASN A 289 5.84 -1.18 2.17
C ASN A 289 7.27 -1.70 2.41
N LEU A 290 8.26 -0.80 2.40
CA LEU A 290 9.67 -1.15 2.64
C LEU A 290 9.88 -1.71 4.04
N ILE A 291 9.31 -1.06 5.06
CA ILE A 291 9.40 -1.52 6.45
C ILE A 291 8.73 -2.88 6.61
N GLY A 292 7.57 -3.07 6.02
CA GLY A 292 6.83 -4.32 6.09
C GLY A 292 7.51 -5.48 5.35
N ALA A 293 8.06 -5.24 4.16
CA ALA A 293 8.80 -6.26 3.43
C ALA A 293 10.05 -6.72 4.21
N ALA A 294 10.79 -5.79 4.82
CA ALA A 294 11.92 -6.12 5.70
C ALA A 294 11.48 -6.91 6.94
N LYS A 295 10.34 -6.55 7.54
CA LYS A 295 9.77 -7.27 8.68
C LYS A 295 9.35 -8.69 8.32
N GLY A 296 8.75 -8.89 7.15
CA GLY A 296 8.32 -10.19 6.64
C GLY A 296 9.47 -11.19 6.53
N VAL A 297 10.65 -10.74 6.11
CA VAL A 297 11.87 -11.56 6.11
C VAL A 297 12.14 -12.15 7.49
N ARG A 298 12.15 -11.30 8.52
CA ARG A 298 12.46 -11.70 9.90
C ARG A 298 11.43 -12.65 10.50
N LEU A 299 10.15 -12.47 10.17
CA LEU A 299 9.09 -13.38 10.64
C LEU A 299 9.20 -14.75 10.00
N ASN A 300 9.56 -14.81 8.71
CA ASN A 300 9.73 -16.06 7.98
C ASN A 300 10.92 -16.89 8.49
N GLU A 301 11.96 -16.24 9.06
CA GLU A 301 13.10 -16.94 9.67
C GLU A 301 12.77 -17.61 11.01
N ILE A 302 11.86 -17.01 11.78
CA ILE A 302 11.48 -17.54 13.09
C ILE A 302 10.56 -18.77 12.93
N SER A 303 9.89 -18.88 11.79
CA SER A 303 8.91 -19.93 11.48
C SER A 303 9.53 -21.16 10.78
N ASN A 304 10.79 -21.09 10.35
CA ASN A 304 11.59 -22.17 9.77
C ASN A 304 12.71 -22.60 10.72
#